data_55a30ff32c38a9c09a32ca636cd7ee87
#
_entry.id   55a30ff32c38a9c09a32ca636cd7ee87
#
_cell.length_a   1.000
_cell.length_b   1.000
_cell.length_c   1.000
_cell.angle_alpha   90.00
_cell.angle_beta   90.00
_cell.angle_gamma   90.00
#
_symmetry.space_group_name_H-M   'P 1'
#
loop_
_entity.id
_entity.type
_entity.pdbx_description
1 polymer ?
#
loop_
_entity_poly.entity_id
_entity_poly.type
_entity_poly.pdbx_seq_one_letter_code
_entity_poly.pdbx_strand_id
1 'polypeptide(L)'
;VARINFSGSPSFKGLSASSSSSSETKKRNRACDTAHEILFRKLLWAAGLRYRKNVAGLPGKPDVVFSRQRVAIFRDGDFWHGREWDKLAPKLRDGHNASYWVEKIRANRERDFKTSQTLRELGWVVLRFWESDLKRDPTAALTEVLETLGSQN
;
A
#
# COMPACT_ATOMS: atom_id res chain seq x y z
N VAL A 1 16.81 5.90 -14.30
CA VAL A 1 15.64 5.06 -13.94
C VAL A 1 14.40 5.72 -14.54
N ALA A 2 13.80 5.08 -15.56
CA ALA A 2 12.63 5.61 -16.25
C ALA A 2 11.47 5.77 -15.24
N ARG A 3 10.89 6.97 -15.17
CA ARG A 3 9.64 7.20 -14.44
C ARG A 3 8.53 6.47 -15.19
N ILE A 4 8.02 5.41 -14.61
CA ILE A 4 6.83 4.73 -15.13
C ILE A 4 5.64 5.66 -14.84
N ASN A 5 5.20 6.39 -15.84
CA ASN A 5 3.99 7.19 -15.77
C ASN A 5 2.80 6.26 -15.95
N PHE A 6 2.11 5.94 -14.87
CA PHE A 6 0.81 5.29 -14.91
C PHE A 6 -0.26 6.35 -15.24
N SER A 7 -0.50 6.57 -16.52
CA SER A 7 -1.63 7.38 -16.98
C SER A 7 -2.91 6.56 -16.84
N GLY A 8 -3.93 7.09 -16.18
CA GLY A 8 -5.27 6.54 -16.23
C GLY A 8 -6.02 6.31 -14.93
N SER A 9 -5.49 6.74 -13.76
CA SER A 9 -6.32 6.71 -12.54
C SER A 9 -7.45 7.73 -12.64
N PRO A 10 -8.74 7.33 -12.45
CA PRO A 10 -9.86 8.25 -12.51
C PRO A 10 -9.73 9.39 -11.49
N SER A 11 -10.18 10.58 -11.87
CA SER A 11 -10.15 11.80 -11.07
C SER A 11 -11.47 12.01 -10.32
N PHE A 12 -11.41 12.64 -9.16
CA PHE A 12 -12.60 13.11 -8.42
C PHE A 12 -13.26 14.36 -9.02
N LYS A 13 -12.71 14.93 -10.08
CA LYS A 13 -13.25 16.14 -10.68
C LYS A 13 -14.68 15.90 -11.18
N GLY A 14 -15.62 16.72 -10.71
CA GLY A 14 -17.03 16.61 -11.09
C GLY A 14 -17.87 15.63 -10.27
N LEU A 15 -17.29 14.93 -9.28
CA LEU A 15 -18.02 14.02 -8.40
C LEU A 15 -18.45 14.71 -7.10
N SER A 16 -19.67 14.43 -6.65
CA SER A 16 -20.19 14.89 -5.35
C SER A 16 -19.86 13.90 -4.24
N ALA A 17 -19.70 14.40 -3.01
CA ALA A 17 -19.59 13.54 -1.84
C ALA A 17 -20.96 12.93 -1.49
N SER A 18 -20.96 11.67 -1.04
CA SER A 18 -22.20 10.99 -0.60
C SER A 18 -22.76 11.58 0.70
N SER A 19 -21.92 12.22 1.53
CA SER A 19 -22.30 12.91 2.76
C SER A 19 -21.20 13.88 3.21
N SER A 20 -21.55 14.80 4.13
CA SER A 20 -20.57 15.69 4.79
C SER A 20 -19.50 14.91 5.55
N SER A 21 -19.87 13.81 6.22
CA SER A 21 -18.93 12.92 6.91
C SER A 21 -17.94 12.25 5.98
N SER A 22 -18.33 11.90 4.75
CA SER A 22 -17.42 11.36 3.72
C SER A 22 -16.36 12.38 3.29
N SER A 23 -16.74 13.66 3.19
CA SER A 23 -15.81 14.76 2.90
C SER A 23 -14.79 14.98 4.03
N GLU A 24 -15.24 14.92 5.28
CA GLU A 24 -14.36 15.07 6.46
C GLU A 24 -13.39 13.88 6.59
N THR A 25 -13.86 12.66 6.37
CA THR A 25 -13.02 11.46 6.36
C THR A 25 -11.92 11.57 5.31
N LYS A 26 -12.25 12.07 4.11
CA LYS A 26 -11.27 12.30 3.05
C LYS A 26 -10.21 13.33 3.45
N LYS A 27 -10.59 14.40 4.15
CA LYS A 27 -9.65 15.43 4.64
C LYS A 27 -8.71 14.89 5.73
N ARG A 28 -9.14 13.91 6.52
CA ARG A 28 -8.34 13.28 7.60
C ARG A 28 -7.43 12.17 7.10
N ASN A 29 -7.67 11.60 5.93
CA ASN A 29 -6.84 10.55 5.37
C ASN A 29 -5.45 11.05 5.03
N ARG A 30 -4.47 10.68 5.84
CA ARG A 30 -3.06 10.95 5.57
C ARG A 30 -2.50 9.89 4.62
N ALA A 31 -1.75 10.33 3.62
CA ALA A 31 -1.11 9.43 2.66
C ALA A 31 0.11 8.70 3.24
N CYS A 32 0.66 9.18 4.36
CA CYS A 32 1.82 8.60 5.04
C CYS A 32 1.80 8.94 6.54
N ASP A 33 2.66 8.27 7.30
CA ASP A 33 2.82 8.43 8.76
C ASP A 33 1.51 8.23 9.54
N THR A 34 0.69 7.24 9.14
CA THR A 34 -0.45 6.79 9.93
C THR A 34 0.03 6.12 11.23
N ALA A 35 -0.82 6.10 12.26
CA ALA A 35 -0.47 5.52 13.56
C ALA A 35 0.05 4.06 13.46
N HIS A 36 -0.55 3.27 12.55
CA HIS A 36 -0.18 1.86 12.36
C HIS A 36 1.15 1.70 11.62
N GLU A 37 1.41 2.57 10.65
CA GLU A 37 2.68 2.64 9.93
C GLU A 37 3.81 3.02 10.88
N ILE A 38 3.58 4.00 11.75
CA ILE A 38 4.53 4.40 12.79
C ILE A 38 4.78 3.26 13.77
N LEU A 39 3.71 2.58 14.22
CA LEU A 39 3.84 1.43 15.14
C LEU A 39 4.66 0.31 14.51
N PHE A 40 4.34 -0.09 13.27
CA PHE A 40 5.09 -1.14 12.57
C PHE A 40 6.56 -0.76 12.41
N ARG A 41 6.85 0.48 11.99
CA ARG A 41 8.23 0.96 11.90
C ARG A 41 8.97 0.96 13.24
N LYS A 42 8.30 1.29 14.34
CA LYS A 42 8.88 1.19 15.69
C LYS A 42 9.22 -0.23 16.06
N LEU A 43 8.39 -1.21 15.71
CA LEU A 43 8.66 -2.63 15.93
C LEU A 43 9.89 -3.09 15.14
N LEU A 44 10.01 -2.74 13.87
CA LEU A 44 11.21 -3.02 13.06
C LEU A 44 12.47 -2.43 13.70
N TRP A 45 12.38 -1.19 14.16
CA TRP A 45 13.51 -0.52 14.82
C TRP A 45 13.89 -1.17 16.15
N ALA A 46 12.90 -1.53 16.99
CA ALA A 46 13.10 -2.23 18.26
C ALA A 46 13.72 -3.62 18.06
N ALA A 47 13.43 -4.29 16.95
CA ALA A 47 14.06 -5.53 16.55
C ALA A 47 15.50 -5.37 16.02
N GLY A 48 16.08 -4.16 16.10
CA GLY A 48 17.43 -3.88 15.64
C GLY A 48 17.57 -3.62 14.15
N LEU A 49 16.46 -3.62 13.40
CA LEU A 49 16.48 -3.42 11.95
C LEU A 49 16.64 -1.95 11.59
N ARG A 50 17.49 -1.68 10.59
CA ARG A 50 17.73 -0.33 10.05
C ARG A 50 17.29 -0.29 8.61
N TYR A 51 16.42 0.66 8.29
CA TYR A 51 15.74 0.77 7.00
C TYR A 51 15.65 2.23 6.53
N ARG A 52 15.33 2.41 5.26
CA ARG A 52 14.96 3.69 4.67
C ARG A 52 13.45 3.73 4.47
N LYS A 53 12.82 4.89 4.68
CA LYS A 53 11.38 5.09 4.52
C LYS A 53 11.06 5.90 3.27
N ASN A 54 9.91 5.63 2.66
CA ASN A 54 9.34 6.40 1.55
C ASN A 54 10.34 6.68 0.42
N VAL A 55 11.03 5.63 -0.05
CA VAL A 55 12.11 5.76 -1.04
C VAL A 55 11.55 6.07 -2.42
N ALA A 56 11.60 7.34 -2.83
CA ALA A 56 11.06 7.83 -4.09
C ALA A 56 11.80 7.29 -5.34
N GLY A 57 13.02 6.80 -5.18
CA GLY A 57 13.83 6.25 -6.28
C GLY A 57 13.44 4.85 -6.71
N LEU A 58 12.56 4.16 -5.97
CA LEU A 58 12.04 2.84 -6.32
C LEU A 58 10.61 2.94 -6.87
N PRO A 59 10.23 2.05 -7.80
CA PRO A 59 8.84 1.97 -8.27
C PRO A 59 7.85 1.86 -7.12
N GLY A 60 6.77 2.63 -7.17
CA GLY A 60 5.68 2.62 -6.19
C GLY A 60 6.00 3.29 -4.85
N LYS A 61 7.22 3.79 -4.61
CA LYS A 61 7.64 4.41 -3.34
C LYS A 61 7.37 3.51 -2.13
N PRO A 62 8.10 2.41 -1.95
CA PRO A 62 7.91 1.53 -0.80
C PRO A 62 7.96 2.29 0.53
N ASP A 63 7.12 1.89 1.48
CA ASP A 63 7.06 2.51 2.82
C ASP A 63 8.33 2.24 3.63
N VAL A 64 8.89 1.03 3.47
CA VAL A 64 10.12 0.59 4.14
C VAL A 64 11.02 -0.14 3.14
N VAL A 65 12.31 0.17 3.15
CA VAL A 65 13.30 -0.43 2.26
C VAL A 65 14.55 -0.86 3.03
N PHE A 66 14.92 -2.12 2.87
CA PHE A 66 16.21 -2.68 3.27
C PHE A 66 17.11 -2.78 2.05
N SER A 67 17.92 -1.76 1.82
CA SER A 67 18.67 -1.61 0.57
C SER A 67 19.73 -2.70 0.38
N ARG A 68 20.38 -3.15 1.47
CA ARG A 68 21.42 -4.19 1.42
C ARG A 68 20.83 -5.54 1.00
N GLN A 69 19.71 -5.93 1.59
CA GLN A 69 19.02 -7.20 1.32
C GLN A 69 18.09 -7.12 0.12
N ARG A 70 17.89 -5.92 -0.47
CA ARG A 70 16.95 -5.67 -1.56
C ARG A 70 15.52 -6.10 -1.22
N VAL A 71 15.06 -5.75 -0.03
CA VAL A 71 13.67 -5.99 0.40
C VAL A 71 12.90 -4.68 0.42
N ALA A 72 11.79 -4.65 -0.28
CA ALA A 72 10.87 -3.51 -0.35
C ALA A 72 9.51 -3.89 0.26
N ILE A 73 9.03 -3.08 1.19
CA ILE A 73 7.79 -3.32 1.93
C ILE A 73 6.78 -2.23 1.62
N PHE A 74 5.58 -2.65 1.27
CA PHE A 74 4.41 -1.79 1.08
C PHE A 74 3.36 -2.09 2.15
N ARG A 75 2.70 -1.04 2.59
CA ARG A 75 1.49 -1.12 3.41
C ARG A 75 0.29 -0.75 2.54
N ASP A 76 -0.63 -1.66 2.40
CA ASP A 76 -1.82 -1.49 1.59
C ASP A 76 -3.05 -1.21 2.45
N GLY A 77 -3.69 -0.07 2.24
CA GLY A 77 -5.00 0.23 2.82
C GLY A 77 -6.07 -0.67 2.22
N ASP A 78 -6.86 -1.34 3.06
CA ASP A 78 -7.80 -2.39 2.62
C ASP A 78 -8.77 -1.92 1.54
N PHE A 79 -9.34 -0.75 1.68
CA PHE A 79 -10.27 -0.19 0.71
C PHE A 79 -9.57 0.23 -0.59
N TRP A 80 -8.48 1.01 -0.49
CA TRP A 80 -7.82 1.64 -1.62
C TRP A 80 -7.11 0.67 -2.56
N HIS A 81 -6.68 -0.48 -2.02
CA HIS A 81 -5.99 -1.53 -2.75
C HIS A 81 -6.89 -2.75 -3.01
N GLY A 82 -8.17 -2.66 -2.65
CA GLY A 82 -9.20 -3.63 -2.99
C GLY A 82 -8.99 -4.98 -2.31
N ARG A 83 -8.74 -4.98 -0.99
CA ARG A 83 -8.76 -6.21 -0.21
C ARG A 83 -10.12 -6.89 -0.37
N GLU A 84 -10.13 -8.21 -0.52
CA GLU A 84 -11.33 -9.00 -0.80
C GLU A 84 -12.17 -8.42 -1.96
N TRP A 85 -11.51 -8.15 -3.07
CA TRP A 85 -12.13 -7.50 -4.24
C TRP A 85 -13.46 -8.12 -4.66
N ASP A 86 -13.57 -9.44 -4.61
CA ASP A 86 -14.79 -10.16 -5.01
C ASP A 86 -15.99 -9.83 -4.13
N LYS A 87 -15.76 -9.44 -2.88
CA LYS A 87 -16.79 -8.95 -1.94
C LYS A 87 -17.00 -7.44 -2.03
N LEU A 88 -15.94 -6.70 -2.32
CA LEU A 88 -15.97 -5.24 -2.37
C LEU A 88 -16.62 -4.73 -3.67
N ALA A 89 -16.29 -5.31 -4.81
CA ALA A 89 -16.75 -4.84 -6.11
C ALA A 89 -18.28 -4.82 -6.25
N PRO A 90 -19.06 -5.84 -5.83
CA PRO A 90 -20.53 -5.77 -5.85
C PRO A 90 -21.07 -4.61 -5.00
N LYS A 91 -20.55 -4.41 -3.79
CA LYS A 91 -20.97 -3.30 -2.91
C LYS A 91 -20.69 -1.93 -3.51
N LEU A 92 -19.59 -1.80 -4.23
CA LEU A 92 -19.25 -0.55 -4.91
C LEU A 92 -20.17 -0.28 -6.09
N ARG A 93 -20.60 -1.32 -6.83
CA ARG A 93 -21.52 -1.18 -7.98
C ARG A 93 -22.89 -0.64 -7.58
N ASP A 94 -23.34 -0.97 -6.38
CA ASP A 94 -24.62 -0.51 -5.83
C ASP A 94 -24.50 0.84 -5.09
N GLY A 95 -23.29 1.39 -4.99
CA GLY A 95 -23.00 2.58 -4.21
C GLY A 95 -23.00 3.89 -5.00
N HIS A 96 -22.88 4.98 -4.26
CA HIS A 96 -22.72 6.33 -4.82
C HIS A 96 -21.39 6.44 -5.59
N ASN A 97 -21.43 7.01 -6.81
CA ASN A 97 -20.28 7.10 -7.72
C ASN A 97 -19.66 5.72 -8.06
N ALA A 98 -20.49 4.72 -8.26
CA ALA A 98 -20.10 3.32 -8.45
C ALA A 98 -19.02 3.12 -9.53
N SER A 99 -19.23 3.67 -10.73
CA SER A 99 -18.27 3.54 -11.84
C SER A 99 -16.90 4.09 -11.48
N TYR A 100 -16.87 5.27 -10.84
CA TYR A 100 -15.62 5.87 -10.38
C TYR A 100 -14.86 4.97 -9.40
N TRP A 101 -15.55 4.45 -8.37
CA TRP A 101 -14.89 3.64 -7.34
C TRP A 101 -14.39 2.30 -7.88
N VAL A 102 -15.17 1.64 -8.70
CA VAL A 102 -14.78 0.38 -9.34
C VAL A 102 -13.54 0.57 -10.21
N GLU A 103 -13.53 1.59 -11.07
CA GLU A 103 -12.37 1.89 -11.91
C GLU A 103 -11.15 2.32 -11.09
N LYS A 104 -11.36 3.14 -10.08
CA LYS A 104 -10.27 3.65 -9.22
C LYS A 104 -9.54 2.52 -8.51
N ILE A 105 -10.28 1.61 -7.89
CA ILE A 105 -9.67 0.49 -7.16
C ILE A 105 -9.07 -0.53 -8.12
N ARG A 106 -9.71 -0.79 -9.27
CA ARG A 106 -9.13 -1.63 -10.31
C ARG A 106 -7.78 -1.08 -10.80
N ALA A 107 -7.71 0.22 -11.11
CA ALA A 107 -6.48 0.88 -11.53
C ALA A 107 -5.39 0.82 -10.45
N ASN A 108 -5.76 0.99 -9.17
CA ASN A 108 -4.82 0.85 -8.06
C ASN A 108 -4.25 -0.58 -7.99
N ARG A 109 -5.10 -1.60 -8.06
CA ARG A 109 -4.68 -3.02 -8.02
C ARG A 109 -3.75 -3.36 -9.19
N GLU A 110 -4.08 -2.90 -10.40
CA GLU A 110 -3.24 -3.12 -11.58
C GLU A 110 -1.88 -2.45 -11.43
N ARG A 111 -1.86 -1.21 -10.94
CA ARG A 111 -0.61 -0.48 -10.66
C ARG A 111 0.23 -1.21 -9.61
N ASP A 112 -0.38 -1.70 -8.53
CA ASP A 112 0.31 -2.41 -7.45
C ASP A 112 0.92 -3.73 -7.95
N PHE A 113 0.19 -4.44 -8.80
CA PHE A 113 0.69 -5.66 -9.44
C PHE A 113 1.90 -5.35 -10.33
N LYS A 114 1.79 -4.38 -11.25
CA LYS A 114 2.89 -3.95 -12.13
C LYS A 114 4.09 -3.45 -11.34
N THR A 115 3.86 -2.66 -10.30
CA THR A 115 4.93 -2.17 -9.41
C THR A 115 5.67 -3.32 -8.75
N SER A 116 4.96 -4.29 -8.21
CA SER A 116 5.55 -5.46 -7.57
C SER A 116 6.32 -6.32 -8.56
N GLN A 117 5.78 -6.51 -9.78
CA GLN A 117 6.46 -7.24 -10.83
C GLN A 117 7.76 -6.55 -11.24
N THR A 118 7.73 -5.24 -11.52
CA THR A 118 8.91 -4.46 -11.89
C THR A 118 10.00 -4.54 -10.81
N LEU A 119 9.63 -4.42 -9.54
CA LEU A 119 10.61 -4.55 -8.44
C LEU A 119 11.23 -5.95 -8.39
N ARG A 120 10.45 -7.02 -8.60
CA ARG A 120 10.97 -8.40 -8.63
C ARG A 120 11.92 -8.61 -9.81
N GLU A 121 11.60 -8.07 -10.99
CA GLU A 121 12.46 -8.09 -12.18
C GLU A 121 13.79 -7.34 -11.93
N LEU A 122 13.78 -6.32 -11.08
CA LEU A 122 14.97 -5.60 -10.62
C LEU A 122 15.71 -6.32 -9.48
N GLY A 123 15.31 -7.53 -9.11
CA GLY A 123 15.96 -8.34 -8.07
C GLY A 123 15.59 -7.95 -6.64
N TRP A 124 14.42 -7.32 -6.45
CA TRP A 124 13.90 -6.99 -5.12
C TRP A 124 12.90 -8.05 -4.64
N VAL A 125 12.98 -8.39 -3.37
CA VAL A 125 11.90 -9.10 -2.68
C VAL A 125 10.86 -8.07 -2.26
N VAL A 126 9.60 -8.33 -2.61
CA VAL A 126 8.48 -7.42 -2.34
C VAL A 126 7.54 -8.05 -1.33
N LEU A 127 7.41 -7.42 -0.18
CA LEU A 127 6.42 -7.74 0.85
C LEU A 127 5.29 -6.69 0.82
N ARG A 128 4.06 -7.16 0.96
CA ARG A 128 2.87 -6.28 1.04
C ARG A 128 2.02 -6.71 2.23
N PHE A 129 1.76 -5.77 3.11
CA PHE A 129 0.94 -6.00 4.30
C PHE A 129 -0.34 -5.17 4.25
N TRP A 130 -1.45 -5.80 4.53
CA TRP A 130 -2.71 -5.11 4.68
C TRP A 130 -2.75 -4.31 5.99
N GLU A 131 -3.33 -3.12 5.92
CA GLU A 131 -3.45 -2.24 7.09
C GLU A 131 -4.19 -2.93 8.24
N SER A 132 -5.27 -3.66 7.95
CA SER A 132 -6.02 -4.40 8.97
C SER A 132 -5.23 -5.55 9.59
N ASP A 133 -4.35 -6.21 8.83
CA ASP A 133 -3.48 -7.26 9.38
C ASP A 133 -2.40 -6.67 10.29
N LEU A 134 -1.81 -5.55 9.91
CA LEU A 134 -0.86 -4.82 10.75
C LEU A 134 -1.50 -4.29 12.05
N LYS A 135 -2.80 -3.94 12.01
CA LYS A 135 -3.55 -3.55 13.20
C LYS A 135 -3.83 -4.73 14.12
N ARG A 136 -4.18 -5.88 13.54
CA ARG A 136 -4.55 -7.08 14.29
C ARG A 136 -3.34 -7.77 14.91
N ASP A 137 -2.29 -7.96 14.13
CA ASP A 137 -1.08 -8.67 14.56
C ASP A 137 0.18 -8.13 13.86
N PRO A 138 0.73 -7.02 14.35
CA PRO A 138 1.95 -6.46 13.81
C PRO A 138 3.17 -7.37 14.03
N THR A 139 3.11 -8.29 15.00
CA THR A 139 4.20 -9.21 15.31
C THR A 139 4.35 -10.28 14.23
N ALA A 140 3.25 -10.77 13.66
CA ALA A 140 3.28 -11.70 12.54
C ALA A 140 3.99 -11.07 11.32
N ALA A 141 3.70 -9.80 11.02
CA ALA A 141 4.39 -9.07 9.96
C ALA A 141 5.90 -8.90 10.26
N LEU A 142 6.27 -8.60 11.50
CA LEU A 142 7.69 -8.53 11.90
C LEU A 142 8.39 -9.87 11.69
N THR A 143 7.77 -10.98 12.07
CA THR A 143 8.31 -12.33 11.87
C THR A 143 8.59 -12.61 10.40
N GLU A 144 7.63 -12.32 9.51
CA GLU A 144 7.80 -12.50 8.06
C GLU A 144 8.96 -11.65 7.51
N VAL A 145 9.10 -10.41 7.99
CA VAL A 145 10.23 -9.54 7.60
C VAL A 145 11.56 -10.15 8.06
N LEU A 146 11.67 -10.62 9.30
CA LEU A 146 12.90 -11.21 9.84
C LEU A 146 13.30 -12.47 9.06
N GLU A 147 12.35 -13.36 8.76
CA GLU A 147 12.57 -14.56 7.95
C GLU A 147 13.06 -14.20 6.55
N THR A 148 12.40 -13.21 5.91
CA THR A 148 12.78 -12.74 4.58
C THR A 148 14.20 -12.17 4.59
N LEU A 149 14.54 -11.32 5.56
CA LEU A 149 15.90 -10.73 5.66
C LEU A 149 16.96 -11.80 5.95
N GLY A 150 16.64 -12.81 6.75
CA GLY A 150 17.53 -13.94 7.04
C GLY A 150 17.86 -14.77 5.79
N SER A 151 16.89 -14.93 4.89
CA SER A 151 17.08 -15.67 3.63
C SER A 151 17.85 -14.89 2.54
N GLN A 152 18.07 -13.59 2.72
CA GLN A 152 18.78 -12.71 1.78
C GLN A 152 20.23 -12.36 2.21
N ASN A 153 20.72 -12.98 3.28
CA ASN A 153 22.12 -12.77 3.78
C ASN A 153 23.11 -13.77 3.19
#